data_f43863a5a50a18f0ca38e58044aa3f65
#
_entry.id   f43863a5a50a18f0ca38e58044aa3f65
#
_cell.length_a   1.000
_cell.length_b   1.000
_cell.length_c   1.000
_cell.angle_alpha   90.00
_cell.angle_beta   90.00
_cell.angle_gamma   90.00
#
_symmetry.space_group_name_H-M   'P 1'
#
loop_
_entity.id
_entity.type
_entity.pdbx_description
1 polymer ?
#
loop_
_entity_poly.entity_id
_entity_poly.type
_entity_poly.pdbx_seq_one_letter_code
_entity_poly.pdbx_strand_id
1 'polypeptide(L)'
;MPHLAAELARWAVDLTPAPEDLALADRALLDTLAVAVGARRDPLVEVARDLPEAARWAALGHALDFDDLHMESTTHISVVCVPAALAVGGEATAYLAGAGVMARLGRALGWPHYSAGWHATCTAGAPAAAVTASVALGLDAEATTRALALA
;
A
#
# COMPACT_ATOMS: atom_id res chain seq x y z
N MET A 1 26.14 5.95 7.08
CA MET A 1 25.21 4.83 6.92
C MET A 1 24.25 5.20 5.80
N PRO A 2 23.92 4.30 4.87
CA PRO A 2 22.89 4.60 3.89
C PRO A 2 21.57 4.95 4.62
N HIS A 3 20.85 5.91 4.11
CA HIS A 3 19.58 6.33 4.70
C HIS A 3 18.53 5.25 4.40
N LEU A 4 17.74 4.81 5.38
CA LEU A 4 16.74 3.72 5.24
C LEU A 4 15.84 3.93 4.01
N ALA A 5 15.37 5.16 3.79
CA ALA A 5 14.56 5.49 2.63
C ALA A 5 15.26 5.17 1.29
N ALA A 6 16.57 5.43 1.19
CA ALA A 6 17.35 5.13 -0.02
C ALA A 6 17.56 3.62 -0.24
N GLU A 7 17.63 2.84 0.83
CA GLU A 7 17.70 1.38 0.71
C GLU A 7 16.37 0.79 0.26
N LEU A 8 15.27 1.24 0.86
CA LEU A 8 13.92 0.82 0.47
C LEU A 8 13.59 1.23 -0.96
N ALA A 9 13.94 2.45 -1.36
CA ALA A 9 13.71 2.95 -2.71
C ALA A 9 14.46 2.15 -3.76
N ARG A 10 15.76 1.86 -3.54
CA ARG A 10 16.54 1.02 -4.45
C ARG A 10 15.95 -0.37 -4.57
N TRP A 11 15.66 -1.00 -3.44
CA TRP A 11 15.03 -2.32 -3.44
C TRP A 11 13.73 -2.32 -4.24
N ALA A 12 12.88 -1.31 -4.07
CA ALA A 12 11.58 -1.22 -4.73
C ALA A 12 11.71 -1.01 -6.24
N VAL A 13 12.63 -0.15 -6.68
CA VAL A 13 12.86 0.14 -8.11
C VAL A 13 13.52 -1.04 -8.83
N ASP A 14 14.41 -1.77 -8.14
CA ASP A 14 15.11 -2.92 -8.70
C ASP A 14 14.31 -4.24 -8.58
N LEU A 15 13.08 -4.18 -8.04
CA LEU A 15 12.25 -5.36 -7.80
C LEU A 15 11.91 -6.09 -9.10
N THR A 16 12.28 -7.35 -9.15
CA THR A 16 11.91 -8.27 -10.23
C THR A 16 11.07 -9.40 -9.63
N PRO A 17 9.72 -9.31 -9.71
CA PRO A 17 8.84 -10.31 -9.11
C PRO A 17 8.96 -11.67 -9.79
N ALA A 18 8.83 -12.74 -9.02
CA ALA A 18 8.64 -14.09 -9.53
C ALA A 18 7.19 -14.28 -10.04
N PRO A 19 6.93 -15.30 -10.89
CA PRO A 19 5.56 -15.56 -11.39
C PRO A 19 4.53 -15.77 -10.28
N GLU A 20 4.91 -16.40 -9.18
CA GLU A 20 4.06 -16.60 -8.00
C GLU A 20 3.72 -15.30 -7.28
N ASP A 21 4.65 -14.33 -7.26
CA ASP A 21 4.39 -12.99 -6.69
C ASP A 21 3.38 -12.23 -7.54
N LEU A 22 3.51 -12.31 -8.87
CA LEU A 22 2.54 -11.71 -9.80
C LEU A 22 1.15 -12.30 -9.62
N ALA A 23 1.06 -13.64 -9.48
CA ALA A 23 -0.22 -14.30 -9.21
C ALA A 23 -0.81 -13.90 -7.84
N LEU A 24 0.03 -13.60 -6.83
CA LEU A 24 -0.43 -13.03 -5.57
C LEU A 24 -0.99 -11.63 -5.77
N ALA A 25 -0.32 -10.78 -6.53
CA ALA A 25 -0.77 -9.43 -6.83
C ALA A 25 -2.13 -9.41 -7.54
N ASP A 26 -2.35 -10.31 -8.49
CA ASP A 26 -3.63 -10.46 -9.18
C ASP A 26 -4.76 -10.83 -8.21
N ARG A 27 -4.50 -11.76 -7.28
CA ARG A 27 -5.47 -12.11 -6.24
C ARG A 27 -5.77 -10.95 -5.30
N ALA A 28 -4.74 -10.21 -4.87
CA ALA A 28 -4.89 -9.03 -4.02
C ALA A 28 -5.73 -7.94 -4.68
N LEU A 29 -5.52 -7.70 -5.99
CA LEU A 29 -6.33 -6.79 -6.78
C LEU A 29 -7.80 -7.20 -6.79
N LEU A 30 -8.09 -8.46 -7.14
CA LEU A 30 -9.46 -8.97 -7.20
C LEU A 30 -10.15 -8.92 -5.84
N ASP A 31 -9.45 -9.31 -4.78
CA ASP A 31 -9.96 -9.28 -3.41
C ASP A 31 -10.31 -7.85 -2.98
N THR A 32 -9.38 -6.91 -3.14
CA THR A 32 -9.59 -5.50 -2.78
C THR A 32 -10.79 -4.90 -3.53
N LEU A 33 -10.91 -5.17 -4.83
CA LEU A 33 -12.05 -4.70 -5.63
C LEU A 33 -13.36 -5.35 -5.20
N ALA A 34 -13.35 -6.64 -4.88
CA ALA A 34 -14.54 -7.36 -4.42
C ALA A 34 -15.04 -6.82 -3.08
N VAL A 35 -14.14 -6.57 -2.12
CA VAL A 35 -14.49 -5.99 -0.82
C VAL A 35 -15.03 -4.57 -0.98
N ALA A 36 -14.37 -3.73 -1.79
CA ALA A 36 -14.84 -2.36 -2.05
C ALA A 36 -16.22 -2.33 -2.72
N VAL A 37 -16.49 -3.23 -3.67
CA VAL A 37 -17.82 -3.39 -4.28
C VAL A 37 -18.83 -3.91 -3.25
N GLY A 38 -18.42 -4.80 -2.34
CA GLY A 38 -19.23 -5.25 -1.20
C GLY A 38 -19.71 -4.07 -0.33
N ALA A 39 -18.83 -3.12 -0.10
CA ALA A 39 -19.10 -1.91 0.70
C ALA A 39 -19.95 -0.84 -0.01
N ARG A 40 -20.38 -1.03 -1.24
CA ARG A 40 -21.11 -0.01 -2.05
C ARG A 40 -22.37 0.58 -1.42
N ARG A 41 -22.91 -0.05 -0.38
CA ARG A 41 -24.08 0.42 0.39
C ARG A 41 -23.73 0.89 1.79
N ASP A 42 -22.44 0.88 2.14
CA ASP A 42 -21.98 1.36 3.43
C ASP A 42 -22.16 2.90 3.51
N PRO A 43 -22.53 3.46 4.66
CA PRO A 43 -22.64 4.91 4.85
C PRO A 43 -21.34 5.67 4.52
N LEU A 44 -20.18 5.00 4.60
CA LEU A 44 -18.88 5.57 4.25
C LEU A 44 -18.79 6.02 2.79
N VAL A 45 -19.61 5.46 1.88
CA VAL A 45 -19.70 5.89 0.47
C VAL A 45 -19.98 7.38 0.36
N GLU A 46 -20.92 7.89 1.17
CA GLU A 46 -21.28 9.29 1.17
C GLU A 46 -20.18 10.17 1.80
N VAL A 47 -19.58 9.71 2.88
CA VAL A 47 -18.47 10.41 3.56
C VAL A 47 -17.22 10.50 2.67
N ALA A 48 -16.93 9.45 1.91
CA ALA A 48 -15.78 9.37 1.04
C ALA A 48 -15.98 9.99 -0.35
N ARG A 49 -17.18 10.50 -0.66
CA ARG A 49 -17.58 10.97 -2.00
C ARG A 49 -16.60 11.97 -2.60
N ASP A 50 -16.17 12.93 -1.80
CA ASP A 50 -15.34 14.06 -2.25
C ASP A 50 -13.82 13.81 -2.08
N LEU A 51 -13.44 12.60 -1.65
CA LEU A 51 -12.04 12.21 -1.56
C LEU A 51 -11.46 11.95 -2.96
N PRO A 52 -10.14 12.14 -3.15
CA PRO A 52 -9.44 11.65 -4.33
C PRO A 52 -9.72 10.17 -4.59
N GLU A 53 -9.72 9.76 -5.84
CA GLU A 53 -10.16 8.41 -6.23
C GLU A 53 -9.45 7.29 -5.46
N ALA A 54 -8.12 7.35 -5.33
CA ALA A 54 -7.37 6.35 -4.57
C ALA A 54 -7.82 6.28 -3.10
N ALA A 55 -8.01 7.44 -2.45
CA ALA A 55 -8.44 7.51 -1.06
C ALA A 55 -9.87 6.98 -0.89
N ARG A 56 -10.76 7.27 -1.84
CA ARG A 56 -12.12 6.73 -1.85
C ARG A 56 -12.15 5.22 -1.98
N TRP A 57 -11.36 4.65 -2.91
CA TRP A 57 -11.27 3.20 -3.06
C TRP A 57 -10.66 2.53 -1.84
N ALA A 58 -9.63 3.13 -1.23
CA ALA A 58 -9.05 2.63 0.02
C ALA A 58 -10.07 2.64 1.16
N ALA A 59 -10.83 3.74 1.33
CA ALA A 59 -11.87 3.84 2.35
C ALA A 59 -12.95 2.76 2.17
N LEU A 60 -13.43 2.54 0.94
CA LEU A 60 -14.43 1.50 0.65
C LEU A 60 -13.85 0.09 0.82
N GLY A 61 -12.61 -0.12 0.43
CA GLY A 61 -11.93 -1.40 0.61
C GLY A 61 -11.80 -1.80 2.08
N HIS A 62 -11.66 -0.84 2.98
CA HIS A 62 -11.52 -1.09 4.42
C HIS A 62 -12.84 -1.00 5.21
N ALA A 63 -13.92 -0.50 4.61
CA ALA A 63 -15.18 -0.21 5.30
C ALA A 63 -15.80 -1.43 6.03
N LEU A 64 -15.62 -2.62 5.49
CA LEU A 64 -16.16 -3.88 6.04
C LEU A 64 -15.15 -4.67 6.88
N ASP A 65 -13.90 -4.23 6.94
CA ASP A 65 -12.80 -4.95 7.61
C ASP A 65 -12.65 -6.41 7.11
N PHE A 66 -12.86 -6.61 5.80
CA PHE A 66 -12.72 -7.89 5.09
C PHE A 66 -11.49 -7.94 4.20
N ASP A 67 -10.76 -6.83 4.11
CA ASP A 67 -9.51 -6.71 3.38
C ASP A 67 -8.38 -7.48 4.06
N ASP A 68 -7.33 -7.77 3.31
CA ASP A 68 -6.20 -8.58 3.76
C ASP A 68 -5.50 -7.98 4.99
N LEU A 69 -4.98 -8.87 5.84
CA LEU A 69 -4.14 -8.50 6.98
C LEU A 69 -2.81 -9.26 6.92
N HIS A 70 -1.71 -8.54 6.79
CA HIS A 70 -0.38 -9.11 6.93
C HIS A 70 -0.02 -9.18 8.42
N MET A 71 -0.15 -10.39 9.00
CA MET A 71 -0.07 -10.63 10.44
C MET A 71 1.23 -10.16 11.07
N GLU A 72 2.39 -10.37 10.41
CA GLU A 72 3.69 -10.01 10.97
C GLU A 72 3.91 -8.49 11.09
N SER A 73 3.27 -7.70 10.23
CA SER A 73 3.37 -6.24 10.25
C SER A 73 2.15 -5.57 10.88
N THR A 74 1.08 -6.31 11.15
CA THR A 74 -0.22 -5.81 11.60
C THR A 74 -0.76 -4.70 10.69
N THR A 75 -0.57 -4.86 9.37
CA THR A 75 -1.00 -3.88 8.36
C THR A 75 -1.96 -4.48 7.34
N HIS A 76 -2.96 -3.70 6.93
CA HIS A 76 -3.83 -3.98 5.80
C HIS A 76 -3.17 -3.43 4.54
N ILE A 77 -2.47 -4.29 3.80
CA ILE A 77 -1.56 -3.87 2.72
C ILE A 77 -2.30 -3.51 1.46
N SER A 78 -3.16 -4.42 0.99
CA SER A 78 -3.74 -4.30 -0.35
C SER A 78 -4.69 -3.12 -0.46
N VAL A 79 -5.42 -2.79 0.60
CA VAL A 79 -6.33 -1.63 0.63
C VAL A 79 -5.62 -0.28 0.47
N VAL A 80 -4.31 -0.22 0.71
CA VAL A 80 -3.48 0.96 0.48
C VAL A 80 -2.81 0.89 -0.89
N CYS A 81 -2.11 -0.21 -1.17
CA CYS A 81 -1.24 -0.31 -2.34
C CYS A 81 -2.00 -0.54 -3.65
N VAL A 82 -3.14 -1.25 -3.63
CA VAL A 82 -3.96 -1.45 -4.84
C VAL A 82 -4.56 -0.15 -5.34
N PRO A 83 -5.29 0.64 -4.54
CA PRO A 83 -5.80 1.93 -4.98
C PRO A 83 -4.71 2.90 -5.42
N ALA A 84 -3.56 2.91 -4.74
CA ALA A 84 -2.43 3.74 -5.12
C ALA A 84 -1.85 3.36 -6.49
N ALA A 85 -1.75 2.06 -6.81
CA ALA A 85 -1.32 1.58 -8.11
C ALA A 85 -2.33 1.97 -9.21
N LEU A 86 -3.61 1.67 -9.00
CA LEU A 86 -4.67 1.93 -9.98
C LEU A 86 -4.80 3.41 -10.33
N ALA A 87 -4.66 4.30 -9.34
CA ALA A 87 -4.80 5.74 -9.53
C ALA A 87 -3.76 6.34 -10.50
N VAL A 88 -2.63 5.68 -10.70
CA VAL A 88 -1.54 6.13 -11.60
C VAL A 88 -1.28 5.15 -12.75
N GLY A 89 -2.17 4.20 -12.99
CA GLY A 89 -2.04 3.21 -14.06
C GLY A 89 -0.94 2.19 -13.82
N GLY A 90 -0.63 1.91 -12.56
CA GLY A 90 0.40 0.94 -12.18
C GLY A 90 -0.06 -0.50 -12.30
N GLU A 91 0.91 -1.39 -12.48
CA GLU A 91 0.72 -2.83 -12.61
C GLU A 91 1.16 -3.59 -11.34
N ALA A 92 1.09 -4.92 -11.39
CA ALA A 92 1.41 -5.83 -10.29
C ALA A 92 2.77 -5.55 -9.62
N THR A 93 3.81 -5.23 -10.38
CA THR A 93 5.14 -4.90 -9.83
C THR A 93 5.12 -3.67 -8.92
N ALA A 94 4.36 -2.64 -9.30
CA ALA A 94 4.20 -1.44 -8.48
C ALA A 94 3.49 -1.74 -7.16
N TYR A 95 2.42 -2.53 -7.20
CA TYR A 95 1.75 -3.04 -6.01
C TYR A 95 2.73 -3.79 -5.10
N LEU A 96 3.46 -4.76 -5.65
CA LEU A 96 4.40 -5.60 -4.88
C LEU A 96 5.53 -4.78 -4.24
N ALA A 97 6.02 -3.75 -4.92
CA ALA A 97 7.03 -2.85 -4.38
C ALA A 97 6.52 -2.09 -3.14
N GLY A 98 5.33 -1.50 -3.23
CA GLY A 98 4.69 -0.85 -2.09
C GLY A 98 4.35 -1.81 -0.97
N ALA A 99 3.77 -2.96 -1.30
CA ALA A 99 3.43 -4.01 -0.34
C ALA A 99 4.66 -4.48 0.46
N GLY A 100 5.76 -4.71 -0.23
CA GLY A 100 7.01 -5.11 0.41
C GLY A 100 7.62 -4.02 1.31
N VAL A 101 7.48 -2.74 0.95
CA VAL A 101 7.88 -1.62 1.82
C VAL A 101 6.97 -1.55 3.04
N MET A 102 5.65 -1.64 2.85
CA MET A 102 4.68 -1.61 3.95
C MET A 102 4.92 -2.73 4.97
N ALA A 103 5.12 -3.96 4.48
CA ALA A 103 5.42 -5.11 5.33
C ALA A 103 6.71 -4.92 6.16
N ARG A 104 7.78 -4.39 5.54
CA ARG A 104 9.05 -4.13 6.25
C ARG A 104 8.92 -3.05 7.31
N LEU A 105 8.24 -1.95 6.99
CA LEU A 105 8.01 -0.85 7.93
C LEU A 105 7.13 -1.32 9.09
N GLY A 106 6.01 -1.99 8.82
CA GLY A 106 5.12 -2.49 9.85
C GLY A 106 5.78 -3.50 10.78
N ARG A 107 6.61 -4.42 10.25
CA ARG A 107 7.42 -5.33 11.08
C ARG A 107 8.42 -4.59 11.96
N ALA A 108 9.06 -3.53 11.43
CA ALA A 108 10.01 -2.74 12.20
C ALA A 108 9.33 -1.93 13.32
N LEU A 109 8.12 -1.43 13.09
CA LEU A 109 7.29 -0.76 14.09
C LEU A 109 6.84 -1.74 15.20
N GLY A 110 6.36 -2.90 14.81
CA GLY A 110 5.96 -3.99 15.70
C GLY A 110 4.83 -3.66 16.66
N TRP A 111 4.57 -4.59 17.56
CA TRP A 111 3.50 -4.46 18.56
C TRP A 111 3.62 -3.24 19.50
N PRO A 112 4.83 -2.78 19.91
CA PRO A 112 4.95 -1.57 20.74
C PRO A 112 4.33 -0.33 20.10
N HIS A 113 4.41 -0.19 18.77
CA HIS A 113 3.78 0.93 18.04
C HIS A 113 2.25 0.88 18.16
N TYR A 114 1.67 -0.30 17.97
CA TYR A 114 0.24 -0.52 18.09
C TYR A 114 -0.24 -0.29 19.53
N SER A 115 0.49 -0.81 20.53
CA SER A 115 0.17 -0.63 21.95
C SER A 115 0.26 0.83 22.42
N ALA A 116 1.05 1.65 21.73
CA ALA A 116 1.12 3.10 21.97
C ALA A 116 -0.07 3.87 21.34
N GLY A 117 -1.01 3.18 20.69
CA GLY A 117 -2.22 3.77 20.12
C GLY A 117 -2.09 4.17 18.65
N TRP A 118 -1.02 3.76 17.96
CA TRP A 118 -0.82 4.05 16.53
C TRP A 118 -1.23 2.87 15.67
N HIS A 119 -2.03 3.13 14.64
CA HIS A 119 -2.41 2.09 13.69
C HIS A 119 -1.30 1.88 12.65
N ALA A 120 -0.73 0.68 12.60
CA ALA A 120 0.41 0.38 11.73
C ALA A 120 0.11 0.61 10.24
N THR A 121 -1.11 0.30 9.79
CA THR A 121 -1.56 0.58 8.41
C THR A 121 -1.47 2.07 8.09
N CYS A 122 -1.90 2.95 9.00
CA CYS A 122 -1.85 4.39 8.77
C CYS A 122 -0.40 4.90 8.72
N THR A 123 0.46 4.40 9.62
CA THR A 123 1.87 4.86 9.69
C THR A 123 2.69 4.36 8.51
N ALA A 124 2.56 3.09 8.13
CA ALA A 124 3.33 2.50 7.04
C ALA A 124 2.68 2.71 5.66
N GLY A 125 1.39 3.08 5.62
CA GLY A 125 0.61 3.17 4.39
C GLY A 125 1.02 4.33 3.50
N ALA A 126 1.24 5.53 4.05
CA ALA A 126 1.66 6.68 3.25
C ALA A 126 3.00 6.45 2.54
N PRO A 127 4.08 5.99 3.22
CA PRO A 127 5.31 5.58 2.55
C PRO A 127 5.11 4.48 1.50
N ALA A 128 4.28 3.48 1.78
CA ALA A 128 3.99 2.40 0.85
C ALA A 128 3.28 2.90 -0.41
N ALA A 129 2.25 3.74 -0.27
CA ALA A 129 1.56 4.35 -1.39
C ALA A 129 2.50 5.21 -2.25
N ALA A 130 3.39 5.97 -1.61
CA ALA A 130 4.40 6.77 -2.32
C ALA A 130 5.35 5.89 -3.16
N VAL A 131 5.79 4.75 -2.62
CA VAL A 131 6.62 3.79 -3.38
C VAL A 131 5.83 3.15 -4.51
N THR A 132 4.59 2.71 -4.24
CA THR A 132 3.71 2.15 -5.28
C THR A 132 3.58 3.11 -6.46
N ALA A 133 3.25 4.36 -6.18
CA ALA A 133 3.10 5.38 -7.21
C ALA A 133 4.44 5.68 -7.92
N SER A 134 5.55 5.74 -7.19
CA SER A 134 6.87 6.00 -7.76
C SER A 134 7.29 4.93 -8.76
N VAL A 135 7.11 3.65 -8.40
CA VAL A 135 7.43 2.52 -9.29
C VAL A 135 6.49 2.50 -10.49
N ALA A 136 5.19 2.72 -10.29
CA ALA A 136 4.22 2.80 -11.37
C ALA A 136 4.55 3.89 -12.39
N LEU A 137 5.05 5.04 -11.92
CA LEU A 137 5.46 6.18 -12.75
C LEU A 137 6.88 6.06 -13.33
N GLY A 138 7.59 4.95 -13.07
CA GLY A 138 8.94 4.72 -13.56
C GLY A 138 10.00 5.65 -12.96
N LEU A 139 9.79 6.14 -11.74
CA LEU A 139 10.76 7.00 -11.06
C LEU A 139 12.01 6.20 -10.67
N ASP A 140 13.18 6.86 -10.75
CA ASP A 140 14.43 6.27 -10.28
C ASP A 140 14.51 6.20 -8.75
N ALA A 141 15.55 5.54 -8.25
CA ALA A 141 15.73 5.33 -6.80
C ALA A 141 15.92 6.66 -6.03
N GLU A 142 16.49 7.70 -6.65
CA GLU A 142 16.68 8.99 -6.01
C GLU A 142 15.34 9.73 -5.86
N ALA A 143 14.54 9.78 -6.92
CA ALA A 143 13.20 10.38 -6.89
C ALA A 143 12.26 9.62 -5.94
N THR A 144 12.32 8.27 -5.93
CA THR A 144 11.58 7.43 -5.00
C THR A 144 12.02 7.67 -3.55
N THR A 145 13.32 7.89 -3.31
CA THR A 145 13.81 8.26 -1.96
C THR A 145 13.21 9.58 -1.49
N ARG A 146 13.14 10.58 -2.38
CA ARG A 146 12.50 11.87 -2.06
C ARG A 146 11.00 11.71 -1.78
N ALA A 147 10.30 10.90 -2.57
CA ALA A 147 8.88 10.61 -2.35
C ALA A 147 8.65 9.96 -0.98
N LEU A 148 9.48 8.97 -0.61
CA LEU A 148 9.45 8.35 0.71
C LEU A 148 9.71 9.33 1.87
N ALA A 149 10.57 10.31 1.66
CA ALA A 149 10.90 11.29 2.69
C ALA A 149 9.80 12.36 2.90
N LEU A 150 8.89 12.51 1.93
CA LEU A 150 7.76 13.44 1.98
C LEU A 150 6.47 12.79 2.49
N ALA A 151 6.39 11.46 2.46
CA ALA A 151 5.24 10.67 2.89
C ALA A 151 5.26 10.39 4.39
#